data_08a3e94bc7e497bb32d952fb0e9e9657
#
_entry.id   08a3e94bc7e497bb32d952fb0e9e9657
#
_cell.length_a   1.000
_cell.length_b   1.000
_cell.length_c   1.000
_cell.angle_alpha   90.00
_cell.angle_beta   90.00
_cell.angle_gamma   90.00
#
_symmetry.space_group_name_H-M   'P 1'
#
loop_
_entity.id
_entity.type
_entity.pdbx_description
1 polymer ?
#
loop_
_entity_poly.entity_id
_entity_poly.type
_entity_poly.pdbx_seq_one_letter_code
_entity_poly.pdbx_strand_id
1 'polypeptide(L)'
;MQDLLDNWKILLAAAGLGVAGITAVYYAFLRPTANPEEAERKRRLLLNQIGRIAEGHVVELVEQAGEPAAPNGGIFHGKSVTQGVPASRKLVWYSYAISGVTYQTAQDVTGLDSQVNFERLVAGQPASIKYDPASPTNSIIVADDWSGLR
;
A
#
# COMPACT_ATOMS: atom_id res chain seq x y z
N MET A 1 -37.67 -38.17 29.18
CA MET A 1 -36.96 -36.97 29.74
C MET A 1 -35.55 -36.83 29.21
N GLN A 2 -34.87 -37.89 28.75
CA GLN A 2 -33.54 -37.84 28.11
C GLN A 2 -33.56 -37.24 26.69
N ASP A 3 -34.62 -37.49 25.92
CA ASP A 3 -34.74 -36.99 24.54
C ASP A 3 -34.83 -35.45 24.44
N LEU A 4 -35.37 -34.80 25.48
CA LEU A 4 -35.44 -33.33 25.55
C LEU A 4 -34.07 -32.70 25.84
N LEU A 5 -33.20 -33.39 26.59
CA LEU A 5 -31.85 -32.92 26.91
C LEU A 5 -30.88 -33.09 25.74
N ASP A 6 -31.12 -34.11 24.90
CA ASP A 6 -30.29 -34.30 23.70
C ASP A 6 -30.66 -33.31 22.58
N ASN A 7 -31.96 -33.01 22.43
CA ASN A 7 -32.42 -31.98 21.50
C ASN A 7 -31.90 -30.59 21.84
N TRP A 8 -31.78 -30.25 23.12
CA TRP A 8 -31.18 -28.98 23.55
C TRP A 8 -29.70 -28.86 23.16
N LYS A 9 -28.92 -29.93 23.32
CA LYS A 9 -27.50 -29.95 22.91
C LYS A 9 -27.37 -29.77 21.40
N ILE A 10 -28.23 -30.38 20.61
CA ILE A 10 -28.23 -30.22 19.15
C ILE A 10 -28.59 -28.79 18.76
N LEU A 11 -29.56 -28.16 19.42
CA LEU A 11 -29.93 -26.77 19.18
C LEU A 11 -28.77 -25.79 19.53
N LEU A 12 -28.09 -26.03 20.63
CA LEU A 12 -26.89 -25.22 21.00
C LEU A 12 -25.75 -25.38 20.01
N ALA A 13 -25.50 -26.61 19.54
CA ALA A 13 -24.48 -26.86 18.51
C ALA A 13 -24.83 -26.18 17.18
N ALA A 14 -26.08 -26.25 16.77
CA ALA A 14 -26.55 -25.58 15.54
C ALA A 14 -26.50 -24.05 15.65
N ALA A 15 -26.84 -23.49 16.82
CA ALA A 15 -26.73 -22.06 17.07
C ALA A 15 -25.24 -21.60 17.05
N GLY A 16 -24.33 -22.38 17.65
CA GLY A 16 -22.90 -22.09 17.64
C GLY A 16 -22.31 -22.12 16.25
N LEU A 17 -22.67 -23.10 15.42
CA LEU A 17 -22.24 -23.17 14.01
C LEU A 17 -22.81 -22.00 13.18
N GLY A 18 -24.05 -21.60 13.44
CA GLY A 18 -24.66 -20.45 12.77
C GLY A 18 -23.91 -19.15 13.05
N VAL A 19 -23.60 -18.88 14.31
CA VAL A 19 -22.83 -17.68 14.71
C VAL A 19 -21.42 -17.72 14.12
N ALA A 20 -20.74 -18.85 14.17
CA ALA A 20 -19.41 -19.00 13.58
C ALA A 20 -19.42 -18.78 12.06
N GLY A 21 -20.44 -19.30 11.37
CA GLY A 21 -20.62 -19.08 9.93
C GLY A 21 -20.86 -17.61 9.58
N ILE A 22 -21.76 -16.93 10.30
CA ILE A 22 -22.04 -15.50 10.11
C ILE A 22 -20.78 -14.66 10.37
N THR A 23 -20.04 -14.99 11.44
CA THR A 23 -18.77 -14.29 11.76
C THR A 23 -17.74 -14.49 10.67
N ALA A 24 -17.58 -15.71 10.16
CA ALA A 24 -16.65 -16.00 9.07
C ALA A 24 -17.02 -15.26 7.79
N VAL A 25 -18.30 -15.20 7.43
CA VAL A 25 -18.80 -14.44 6.29
C VAL A 25 -18.57 -12.94 6.49
N TYR A 26 -18.85 -12.42 7.68
CA TYR A 26 -18.58 -11.01 8.01
C TYR A 26 -17.09 -10.68 7.83
N TYR A 27 -16.20 -11.50 8.41
CA TYR A 27 -14.76 -11.28 8.26
C TYR A 27 -14.24 -11.47 6.83
N ALA A 28 -14.83 -12.35 6.03
CA ALA A 28 -14.42 -12.59 4.66
C ALA A 28 -14.91 -11.51 3.68
N PHE A 29 -16.13 -10.99 3.87
CA PHE A 29 -16.79 -10.11 2.90
C PHE A 29 -16.94 -8.66 3.34
N LEU A 30 -16.98 -8.37 4.65
CA LEU A 30 -17.15 -7.00 5.16
C LEU A 30 -15.87 -6.39 5.74
N ARG A 31 -14.74 -7.09 5.75
CA ARG A 31 -13.47 -6.40 6.00
C ARG A 31 -13.28 -5.40 4.88
N PRO A 32 -13.22 -4.10 5.18
CA PRO A 32 -12.84 -3.12 4.16
C PRO A 32 -11.45 -3.52 3.66
N THR A 33 -11.35 -3.91 2.41
CA THR A 33 -10.07 -4.07 1.74
C THR A 33 -9.48 -2.67 1.75
N ALA A 34 -8.50 -2.44 2.63
CA ALA A 34 -7.83 -1.14 2.70
C ALA A 34 -7.32 -0.86 1.28
N ASN A 35 -7.82 0.19 0.66
CA ASN A 35 -7.34 0.60 -0.65
C ASN A 35 -5.83 0.86 -0.52
N PRO A 36 -4.97 0.12 -1.22
CA PRO A 36 -3.53 0.25 -1.07
C PRO A 36 -3.04 1.67 -1.35
N GLU A 37 -3.72 2.40 -2.23
CA GLU A 37 -3.42 3.80 -2.53
C GLU A 37 -3.74 4.72 -1.34
N GLU A 38 -4.87 4.50 -0.65
CA GLU A 38 -5.20 5.26 0.56
C GLU A 38 -4.25 4.96 1.72
N ALA A 39 -3.84 3.71 1.87
CA ALA A 39 -2.88 3.32 2.89
C ALA A 39 -1.52 4.00 2.64
N GLU A 40 -1.05 4.00 1.39
CA GLU A 40 0.19 4.66 1.00
C GLU A 40 0.11 6.18 1.17
N ARG A 41 -1.01 6.79 0.79
CA ARG A 41 -1.23 8.22 1.00
C ARG A 41 -1.20 8.59 2.48
N LYS A 42 -1.84 7.81 3.35
CA LYS A 42 -1.79 8.01 4.80
C LYS A 42 -0.37 7.86 5.33
N ARG A 43 0.39 6.89 4.85
CA ARG A 43 1.79 6.69 5.20
C ARG A 43 2.63 7.92 4.82
N ARG A 44 2.48 8.42 3.59
CA ARG A 44 3.18 9.63 3.12
C ARG A 44 2.85 10.86 3.97
N LEU A 45 1.56 11.08 4.26
CA LEU A 45 1.12 12.19 5.11
C LEU A 45 1.73 12.11 6.51
N LEU A 46 1.71 10.93 7.12
CA LEU A 46 2.30 10.74 8.45
C LEU A 46 3.80 11.03 8.44
N LEU A 47 4.55 10.44 7.51
CA LEU A 47 6.00 10.67 7.40
C LEU A 47 6.33 12.12 7.06
N ASN A 48 5.48 12.78 6.29
CA ASN A 48 5.66 14.20 6.00
C ASN A 48 5.53 15.08 7.25
N GLN A 49 4.66 14.69 8.19
CA GLN A 49 4.43 15.44 9.44
C GLN A 49 5.46 15.14 10.53
N ILE A 50 5.76 13.86 10.76
CA ILE A 50 6.56 13.42 11.93
C ILE A 50 7.95 12.90 11.57
N GLY A 51 8.23 12.64 10.28
CA GLY A 51 9.49 12.09 9.80
C GLY A 51 10.67 13.02 10.09
N ARG A 52 11.82 12.43 10.46
CA ARG A 52 13.09 13.15 10.54
C ARG A 52 13.70 13.27 9.17
N ILE A 53 14.43 14.35 8.95
CA ILE A 53 15.10 14.61 7.66
C ILE A 53 16.49 14.01 7.69
N ALA A 54 16.84 13.30 6.62
CA ALA A 54 18.19 12.89 6.29
C ALA A 54 18.55 13.38 4.90
N GLU A 55 19.84 13.68 4.69
CA GLU A 55 20.37 13.96 3.37
C GLU A 55 20.65 12.66 2.63
N GLY A 56 20.35 12.66 1.35
CA GLY A 56 20.56 11.52 0.48
C GLY A 56 20.61 11.93 -0.98
N HIS A 57 20.47 10.97 -1.86
CA HIS A 57 20.50 11.18 -3.30
C HIS A 57 19.62 10.19 -4.02
N VAL A 58 19.18 10.58 -5.20
CA VAL A 58 18.47 9.72 -6.13
C VAL A 58 19.45 8.70 -6.70
N VAL A 59 19.04 7.43 -6.74
CA VAL A 59 19.82 6.36 -7.37
C VAL A 59 19.38 6.16 -8.81
N GLU A 60 18.08 5.95 -9.02
CA GLU A 60 17.51 5.78 -10.35
C GLU A 60 15.99 6.00 -10.37
N LEU A 61 15.46 6.25 -11.56
CA LEU A 61 14.02 6.20 -11.84
C LEU A 61 13.74 4.96 -12.67
N VAL A 62 12.83 4.11 -12.22
CA VAL A 62 12.39 2.90 -12.91
C VAL A 62 10.93 3.04 -13.30
N GLU A 63 10.64 2.97 -14.58
CA GLU A 63 9.27 2.82 -15.08
C GLU A 63 8.95 1.33 -15.23
N GLN A 64 8.05 0.83 -14.40
CA GLN A 64 7.53 -0.52 -14.52
C GLN A 64 6.24 -0.48 -15.34
N ALA A 65 6.23 -1.20 -16.46
CA ALA A 65 4.97 -1.47 -17.15
C ALA A 65 4.03 -2.23 -16.20
N GLY A 66 2.82 -1.71 -16.00
CA GLY A 66 1.84 -2.38 -15.15
C GLY A 66 1.57 -3.78 -15.68
N GLU A 67 1.60 -4.78 -14.81
CA GLU A 67 1.14 -6.13 -15.16
C GLU A 67 -0.34 -6.04 -15.58
N PRO A 68 -0.72 -6.65 -16.72
CA PRO A 68 -2.13 -6.71 -17.09
C PRO A 68 -2.88 -7.42 -15.97
N ALA A 69 -3.90 -6.76 -15.43
CA ALA A 69 -4.74 -7.36 -14.39
C ALA A 69 -5.18 -8.76 -14.88
N ALA A 70 -4.81 -9.79 -14.11
CA ALA A 70 -5.23 -11.15 -14.42
C ALA A 70 -6.75 -11.17 -14.59
N PRO A 71 -7.30 -11.78 -15.65
CA PRO A 71 -8.73 -11.84 -15.86
C PRO A 71 -9.33 -12.64 -14.69
N ASN A 72 -9.96 -11.97 -13.73
CA ASN A 72 -10.78 -12.62 -12.74
C ASN A 72 -11.91 -13.32 -13.50
N GLY A 73 -11.77 -14.63 -13.68
CA GLY A 73 -12.77 -15.50 -14.27
C GLY A 73 -14.02 -15.59 -13.41
N GLY A 74 -14.79 -14.52 -13.38
CA GLY A 74 -16.15 -14.50 -12.83
C GLY A 74 -17.13 -14.72 -13.96
N ILE A 75 -17.85 -15.85 -13.93
CA ILE A 75 -18.89 -16.27 -14.87
C ILE A 75 -20.20 -15.48 -14.75
N PHE A 76 -20.14 -14.19 -14.46
CA PHE A 76 -21.33 -13.34 -14.48
C PHE A 76 -21.20 -12.26 -15.55
N HIS A 77 -22.00 -12.42 -16.60
CA HIS A 77 -22.24 -11.45 -17.65
C HIS A 77 -22.72 -10.12 -17.08
N GLY A 78 -22.07 -9.04 -17.46
CA GLY A 78 -22.69 -7.73 -17.39
C GLY A 78 -21.84 -6.63 -16.78
N LYS A 79 -20.89 -6.14 -17.54
CA LYS A 79 -20.49 -4.76 -17.80
C LYS A 79 -19.09 -4.80 -18.39
N SER A 80 -18.96 -4.29 -19.60
CA SER A 80 -17.67 -4.03 -20.22
C SER A 80 -16.82 -3.19 -19.27
N VAL A 81 -15.92 -3.86 -18.57
CA VAL A 81 -14.81 -3.18 -17.89
C VAL A 81 -13.95 -2.68 -19.04
N THR A 82 -13.97 -1.39 -19.26
CA THR A 82 -12.97 -0.69 -20.08
C THR A 82 -11.62 -1.26 -19.69
N GLN A 83 -10.96 -1.92 -20.62
CA GLN A 83 -9.58 -2.37 -20.45
C GLN A 83 -8.75 -1.13 -20.18
N GLY A 84 -8.56 -0.83 -18.89
CA GLY A 84 -7.62 0.19 -18.47
C GLY A 84 -6.25 -0.26 -18.98
N VAL A 85 -5.62 0.58 -19.80
CA VAL A 85 -4.21 0.46 -20.11
C VAL A 85 -3.49 0.23 -18.79
N PRO A 86 -2.65 -0.82 -18.65
CA PRO A 86 -1.96 -1.06 -17.40
C PRO A 86 -1.20 0.22 -17.03
N ALA A 87 -1.57 0.82 -15.92
CA ALA A 87 -0.96 2.06 -15.47
C ALA A 87 0.53 1.75 -15.20
N SER A 88 1.42 2.37 -15.97
CA SER A 88 2.85 2.28 -15.71
C SER A 88 3.12 2.86 -14.32
N ARG A 89 3.87 2.13 -13.49
CA ARG A 89 4.31 2.61 -12.19
C ARG A 89 5.66 3.28 -12.32
N LYS A 90 5.81 4.42 -11.66
CA LYS A 90 7.06 5.17 -11.60
C LYS A 90 7.67 5.02 -10.21
N LEU A 91 8.80 4.33 -10.11
CA LEU A 91 9.51 4.09 -8.86
C LEU A 91 10.79 4.92 -8.84
N VAL A 92 10.95 5.76 -7.84
CA VAL A 92 12.21 6.46 -7.56
C VAL A 92 12.99 5.70 -6.50
N TRP A 93 14.15 5.19 -6.86
CA TRP A 93 15.12 4.62 -5.92
C TRP A 93 16.01 5.72 -5.38
N TYR A 94 16.21 5.74 -4.08
CA TYR A 94 17.07 6.70 -3.39
C TYR A 94 17.83 6.07 -2.25
N SER A 95 18.93 6.70 -1.89
CA SER A 95 19.82 6.27 -0.80
C SER A 95 20.06 7.43 0.16
N TYR A 96 20.18 7.12 1.44
CA TYR A 96 20.47 8.07 2.51
C TYR A 96 21.21 7.38 3.65
N ALA A 97 21.92 8.15 4.49
CA ALA A 97 22.66 7.62 5.61
C ALA A 97 22.16 8.19 6.94
N ILE A 98 22.04 7.32 7.94
CA ILE A 98 21.68 7.69 9.31
C ILE A 98 22.72 7.08 10.23
N SER A 99 23.44 7.92 10.99
CA SER A 99 24.48 7.47 11.95
C SER A 99 25.50 6.49 11.36
N GLY A 100 25.88 6.70 10.10
CA GLY A 100 26.86 5.84 9.42
C GLY A 100 26.29 4.58 8.76
N VAL A 101 24.99 4.31 8.91
CA VAL A 101 24.30 3.21 8.22
C VAL A 101 23.62 3.75 6.96
N THR A 102 23.90 3.13 5.83
CA THR A 102 23.29 3.48 4.55
C THR A 102 22.01 2.67 4.33
N TYR A 103 20.96 3.36 3.99
CA TYR A 103 19.65 2.79 3.60
C TYR A 103 19.38 3.09 2.13
N GLN A 104 18.84 2.12 1.43
CA GLN A 104 18.38 2.27 0.06
C GLN A 104 16.95 1.74 -0.02
N THR A 105 16.06 2.50 -0.62
CA THR A 105 14.65 2.14 -0.77
C THR A 105 14.07 2.76 -2.03
N ALA A 106 12.88 2.31 -2.41
CA ALA A 106 12.14 2.86 -3.52
C ALA A 106 10.80 3.42 -3.06
N GLN A 107 10.36 4.49 -3.67
CA GLN A 107 9.02 5.04 -3.49
C GLN A 107 8.27 5.03 -4.82
N ASP A 108 7.03 4.57 -4.79
CA ASP A 108 6.10 4.76 -5.91
C ASP A 108 5.65 6.23 -5.92
N VAL A 109 5.98 6.91 -7.00
CA VAL A 109 5.67 8.33 -7.24
C VAL A 109 4.63 8.50 -8.35
N THR A 110 3.97 7.43 -8.74
CA THR A 110 2.87 7.45 -9.71
C THR A 110 1.76 8.39 -9.21
N GLY A 111 1.32 9.28 -10.08
CA GLY A 111 0.31 10.29 -9.70
C GLY A 111 0.84 11.48 -8.91
N LEU A 112 2.15 11.58 -8.67
CA LEU A 112 2.80 12.73 -8.03
C LEU A 112 3.51 13.64 -9.04
N ASP A 113 3.05 13.66 -10.29
CA ASP A 113 3.66 14.43 -11.39
C ASP A 113 3.72 15.94 -11.12
N SER A 114 2.87 16.46 -10.23
CA SER A 114 2.92 17.85 -9.78
C SER A 114 4.11 18.17 -8.87
N GLN A 115 4.67 17.15 -8.21
CA GLN A 115 5.77 17.27 -7.25
C GLN A 115 7.10 16.79 -7.81
N VAL A 116 7.08 16.01 -8.89
CA VAL A 116 8.26 15.39 -9.50
C VAL A 116 8.35 15.75 -10.97
N ASN A 117 9.43 16.42 -11.35
CA ASN A 117 9.75 16.58 -12.76
C ASN A 117 10.64 15.40 -13.20
N PHE A 118 10.02 14.37 -13.78
CA PHE A 118 10.71 13.14 -14.18
C PHE A 118 11.78 13.35 -15.25
N GLU A 119 11.62 14.35 -16.13
CA GLU A 119 12.59 14.66 -17.19
C GLU A 119 13.90 15.23 -16.63
N ARG A 120 13.86 15.78 -15.42
CA ARG A 120 15.01 16.40 -14.75
C ARG A 120 15.60 15.53 -13.66
N LEU A 121 15.01 14.36 -13.41
CA LEU A 121 15.46 13.45 -12.37
C LEU A 121 16.70 12.68 -12.88
N VAL A 122 17.82 12.87 -12.22
CA VAL A 122 19.08 12.21 -12.59
C VAL A 122 19.68 11.45 -11.42
N ALA A 123 20.38 10.36 -11.72
CA ALA A 123 21.14 9.62 -10.73
C ALA A 123 22.20 10.52 -10.06
N GLY A 124 22.34 10.41 -8.74
CA GLY A 124 23.24 11.25 -7.95
C GLY A 124 22.65 12.60 -7.55
N GLN A 125 21.44 12.94 -8.00
CA GLN A 125 20.78 14.19 -7.63
C GLN A 125 20.57 14.25 -6.11
N PRO A 126 21.00 15.32 -5.41
CA PRO A 126 20.82 15.44 -3.98
C PRO A 126 19.34 15.56 -3.64
N ALA A 127 18.96 14.95 -2.54
CA ALA A 127 17.59 14.95 -2.07
C ALA A 127 17.52 14.96 -0.54
N SER A 128 16.44 15.52 -0.02
CA SER A 128 16.07 15.39 1.39
C SER A 128 15.08 14.24 1.54
N ILE A 129 15.32 13.35 2.48
CA ILE A 129 14.47 12.18 2.74
C ILE A 129 13.85 12.34 4.13
N LYS A 130 12.55 12.11 4.25
CA LYS A 130 11.89 11.99 5.56
C LYS A 130 11.75 10.53 5.91
N TYR A 131 12.20 10.16 7.10
CA TYR A 131 12.17 8.78 7.57
C TYR A 131 11.58 8.67 8.98
N ASP A 132 11.05 7.50 9.28
CA ASP A 132 10.58 7.14 10.62
C ASP A 132 11.79 6.76 11.50
N PRO A 133 12.04 7.48 12.62
CA PRO A 133 13.15 7.13 13.51
C PRO A 133 13.06 5.73 14.12
N ALA A 134 11.84 5.22 14.30
CA ALA A 134 11.61 3.87 14.84
C ALA A 134 11.83 2.78 13.78
N SER A 135 11.64 3.11 12.50
CA SER A 135 11.82 2.21 11.37
C SER A 135 12.48 2.94 10.21
N PRO A 136 13.81 3.08 10.20
CA PRO A 136 14.52 3.89 9.22
C PRO A 136 14.30 3.50 7.75
N THR A 137 13.96 2.25 7.48
CA THR A 137 13.58 1.80 6.13
C THR A 137 12.25 2.37 5.64
N ASN A 138 11.39 2.82 6.58
CA ASN A 138 10.15 3.50 6.27
C ASN A 138 10.44 4.98 6.03
N SER A 139 10.53 5.37 4.78
CA SER A 139 10.92 6.72 4.37
C SER A 139 10.19 7.17 3.12
N ILE A 140 10.25 8.48 2.86
CA ILE A 140 9.70 9.10 1.65
C ILE A 140 10.68 10.16 1.13
N ILE A 141 10.68 10.34 -0.19
CA ILE A 141 11.38 11.42 -0.90
C ILE A 141 10.39 12.46 -1.42
N VAL A 142 9.13 12.06 -1.65
CA VAL A 142 8.06 12.92 -2.16
C VAL A 142 6.75 12.62 -1.42
N ALA A 143 5.98 13.66 -1.12
CA ALA A 143 4.62 13.57 -0.61
C ALA A 143 3.69 14.45 -1.47
N ASP A 144 2.39 14.42 -1.19
CA ASP A 144 1.37 15.15 -1.96
C ASP A 144 1.58 16.68 -1.94
N ASP A 145 2.21 17.21 -0.89
CA ASP A 145 2.46 18.63 -0.64
C ASP A 145 3.93 18.96 -0.37
N TRP A 146 4.83 18.00 -0.58
CA TRP A 146 6.25 18.16 -0.31
C TRP A 146 7.11 17.35 -1.27
N SER A 147 8.19 17.95 -1.75
CA SER A 147 9.23 17.29 -2.53
C SER A 147 10.59 17.50 -1.87
N GLY A 148 11.31 16.42 -1.62
CA GLY A 148 12.70 16.46 -1.16
C GLY A 148 13.71 16.54 -2.29
N LEU A 149 13.28 16.46 -3.55
CA LEU A 149 14.12 16.60 -4.73
C LEU A 149 14.63 18.04 -4.86
N ARG A 150 15.91 18.19 -5.20
CA ARG A 150 16.57 19.52 -5.33
C ARG A 150 17.11 19.74 -6.71
#